data_91596bdc44360304bd72baa7f2bc3d34
#
_entry.id   91596bdc44360304bd72baa7f2bc3d34
#
_cell.length_a   1.000
_cell.length_b   1.000
_cell.length_c   1.000
_cell.angle_alpha   90.00
_cell.angle_beta   90.00
_cell.angle_gamma   90.00
#
_symmetry.space_group_name_H-M   'P 1'
#
loop_
_entity.id
_entity.type
_entity.pdbx_description
1 polymer ?
#
loop_
_entity_poly.entity_id
_entity_poly.type
_entity_poly.pdbx_seq_one_letter_code
_entity_poly.pdbx_strand_id
1 'polypeptide(L)'
;MRTPSFPADEALRRETIAELDLLGADLEDRFERVTRLVSMVLQTPIAAFSIVEGDRQCFRAIQGLDAVGTARDVSFCGHTILQQGVFVVTDARRHPWFRDNPLVTGDPNIGFYAGAPVRAPNQRVVGSLCAIDTHPRELTPTHRRALTDLRDILEEELALRAGAVRAPTTGLYTRSFFEDVARRELERLQGRKLSVALLLVRVDDFDGFVDLQGHRAGDALLRAVADCLRSTFQAPGQLIANYRASDFAVLLPDVDRRTTTEHARTLRERVSVLAQAHPSTASGQAAVSIGAAVADAEPKRKLGLSGLVTVAYEALANTRDLGSGGVSIL
;
A
#
# COMPACT_ATOMS: atom_id res chain seq x y z
N MET A 1 20.29 -3.56 28.74
CA MET A 1 19.22 -3.16 27.80
C MET A 1 18.35 -4.38 27.46
N ARG A 2 17.02 -4.21 27.32
CA ARG A 2 16.11 -5.27 26.84
C ARG A 2 15.71 -4.95 25.39
N THR A 3 15.95 -5.90 24.49
CA THR A 3 15.54 -5.78 23.07
C THR A 3 14.04 -6.11 22.91
N PRO A 4 13.27 -5.35 22.12
CA PRO A 4 11.87 -5.66 21.86
C PRO A 4 11.73 -6.94 21.03
N SER A 5 10.84 -7.84 21.47
CA SER A 5 10.53 -9.06 20.70
C SER A 5 9.71 -8.75 19.45
N PHE A 6 9.65 -9.70 18.53
CA PHE A 6 8.73 -9.62 17.41
C PHE A 6 7.30 -9.97 17.86
N PRO A 7 6.26 -9.26 17.37
CA PRO A 7 4.87 -9.67 17.52
C PRO A 7 4.63 -11.04 16.88
N ALA A 8 3.66 -11.77 17.42
CA ALA A 8 3.29 -13.10 16.87
C ALA A 8 2.78 -13.03 15.43
N ASP A 9 2.21 -11.88 15.03
CA ASP A 9 1.66 -11.62 13.70
C ASP A 9 2.59 -10.78 12.81
N GLU A 10 3.90 -10.78 13.06
CA GLU A 10 4.88 -9.94 12.34
C GLU A 10 4.79 -10.07 10.81
N ALA A 11 4.59 -11.28 10.28
CA ALA A 11 4.46 -11.50 8.85
C ALA A 11 3.25 -10.74 8.28
N LEU A 12 2.09 -10.83 8.92
CA LEU A 12 0.86 -10.14 8.52
C LEU A 12 0.94 -8.62 8.73
N ARG A 13 1.70 -8.20 9.73
CA ARG A 13 2.01 -6.78 9.96
C ARG A 13 2.82 -6.19 8.81
N ARG A 14 3.87 -6.88 8.38
CA ARG A 14 4.74 -6.48 7.25
C ARG A 14 3.94 -6.40 5.96
N GLU A 15 3.06 -7.35 5.72
CA GLU A 15 2.14 -7.31 4.59
C GLU A 15 1.27 -6.04 4.62
N THR A 16 0.66 -5.73 5.78
CA THR A 16 -0.14 -4.50 5.95
C THR A 16 0.67 -3.22 5.73
N ILE A 17 1.91 -3.16 6.22
CA ILE A 17 2.82 -2.02 6.02
C ILE A 17 3.12 -1.83 4.52
N ALA A 18 3.37 -2.93 3.80
CA ALA A 18 3.62 -2.91 2.36
C ALA A 18 2.36 -2.53 1.56
N GLU A 19 1.20 -3.10 1.92
CA GLU A 19 -0.08 -2.79 1.28
C GLU A 19 -0.47 -1.32 1.36
N LEU A 20 -0.15 -0.66 2.46
CA LEU A 20 -0.40 0.76 2.68
C LEU A 20 0.74 1.66 2.19
N ASP A 21 1.81 1.08 1.63
CA ASP A 21 3.04 1.78 1.21
C ASP A 21 3.57 2.73 2.29
N LEU A 22 3.60 2.24 3.55
CA LEU A 22 4.00 3.09 4.69
C LEU A 22 5.51 3.36 4.75
N LEU A 23 6.32 2.72 3.92
CA LEU A 23 7.78 2.93 3.83
C LEU A 23 8.21 3.73 2.59
N GLY A 24 7.25 4.14 1.73
CA GLY A 24 7.52 4.98 0.55
C GLY A 24 8.20 6.31 0.89
N ALA A 25 8.85 6.92 -0.09
CA ALA A 25 9.74 8.09 0.10
C ALA A 25 9.01 9.40 0.47
N ASP A 26 7.74 9.53 0.15
CA ASP A 26 7.01 10.78 0.35
C ASP A 26 6.59 10.94 1.82
N LEU A 27 7.20 11.89 2.49
CA LEU A 27 6.75 12.39 3.79
C LEU A 27 5.42 13.13 3.57
N GLU A 28 4.35 12.65 4.22
CA GLU A 28 3.06 13.30 4.07
C GLU A 28 2.92 14.43 5.08
N ASP A 29 2.66 15.66 4.61
CA ASP A 29 2.39 16.85 5.44
C ASP A 29 1.37 16.58 6.57
N ARG A 30 0.48 15.62 6.38
CA ARG A 30 -0.55 15.23 7.34
C ARG A 30 0.05 14.58 8.59
N PHE A 31 1.01 13.67 8.43
CA PHE A 31 1.70 13.04 9.56
C PHE A 31 2.57 14.04 10.31
N GLU A 32 3.18 14.99 9.60
CA GLU A 32 3.93 16.06 10.21
C GLU A 32 3.06 16.99 11.07
N ARG A 33 1.83 17.27 10.63
CA ARG A 33 0.87 18.05 11.45
C ARG A 33 0.56 17.34 12.76
N VAL A 34 0.32 16.03 12.73
CA VAL A 34 0.03 15.26 13.95
C VAL A 34 1.22 15.24 14.89
N THR A 35 2.43 14.96 14.40
CA THR A 35 3.65 14.97 15.26
C THR A 35 3.93 16.35 15.84
N ARG A 36 3.72 17.42 15.08
CA ARG A 36 3.84 18.80 15.58
C ARG A 36 2.83 19.08 16.72
N LEU A 37 1.57 18.64 16.56
CA LEU A 37 0.56 18.76 17.61
C LEU A 37 0.93 17.96 18.86
N VAL A 38 1.47 16.73 18.71
CA VAL A 38 1.97 15.95 19.85
C VAL A 38 3.04 16.72 20.61
N SER A 39 4.05 17.25 19.91
CA SER A 39 5.13 18.04 20.52
C SER A 39 4.57 19.27 21.28
N MET A 40 3.65 20.01 20.66
CA MET A 40 3.05 21.22 21.26
C MET A 40 2.18 20.90 22.48
N VAL A 41 1.29 19.92 22.38
CA VAL A 41 0.31 19.60 23.44
C VAL A 41 0.99 18.92 24.62
N LEU A 42 1.92 17.99 24.36
CA LEU A 42 2.66 17.32 25.44
C LEU A 42 3.87 18.13 25.91
N GLN A 43 4.17 19.26 25.24
CA GLN A 43 5.31 20.12 25.54
C GLN A 43 6.63 19.34 25.60
N THR A 44 6.86 18.46 24.61
CA THR A 44 8.07 17.66 24.49
C THR A 44 8.90 18.13 23.29
N PRO A 45 10.24 18.17 23.41
CA PRO A 45 11.10 18.64 22.33
C PRO A 45 11.06 17.73 21.10
N ILE A 46 10.76 16.44 21.28
CA ILE A 46 10.74 15.46 20.20
C ILE A 46 9.38 14.77 20.17
N ALA A 47 8.81 14.63 18.96
CA ALA A 47 7.65 13.82 18.70
C ALA A 47 7.80 13.11 17.35
N ALA A 48 7.37 11.85 17.26
CA ALA A 48 7.50 11.10 16.01
C ALA A 48 6.32 10.16 15.77
N PHE A 49 5.99 9.97 14.50
CA PHE A 49 5.28 8.82 14.00
C PHE A 49 6.28 7.89 13.31
N SER A 50 6.41 6.70 13.82
CA SER A 50 7.34 5.70 13.29
C SER A 50 6.64 4.41 12.89
N ILE A 51 7.10 3.82 11.80
CA ILE A 51 6.79 2.46 11.39
C ILE A 51 7.90 1.55 11.90
N VAL A 52 7.52 0.43 12.52
CA VAL A 52 8.48 -0.59 12.99
C VAL A 52 8.32 -1.82 12.13
N GLU A 53 9.33 -2.16 11.34
CA GLU A 53 9.27 -3.27 10.38
C GLU A 53 10.59 -4.04 10.36
N GLY A 54 10.50 -5.37 10.54
CA GLY A 54 11.68 -6.22 10.60
C GLY A 54 12.65 -5.80 11.70
N ASP A 55 13.88 -5.54 11.34
CA ASP A 55 14.98 -5.12 12.22
C ASP A 55 15.12 -3.58 12.34
N ARG A 56 14.22 -2.81 11.74
CA ARG A 56 14.31 -1.35 11.66
C ARG A 56 13.06 -0.65 12.17
N GLN A 57 13.28 0.59 12.61
CA GLN A 57 12.27 1.62 12.84
C GLN A 57 12.52 2.74 11.86
N CYS A 58 11.50 3.14 11.09
CA CYS A 58 11.56 4.25 10.13
C CYS A 58 10.64 5.38 10.60
N PHE A 59 11.13 6.61 10.66
CA PHE A 59 10.31 7.77 10.98
C PHE A 59 9.55 8.24 9.73
N ARG A 60 8.21 8.29 9.83
CA ARG A 60 7.35 8.84 8.77
C ARG A 60 7.11 10.33 8.95
N ALA A 61 7.11 10.78 10.18
CA ALA A 61 7.17 12.18 10.56
C ALA A 61 7.91 12.31 11.89
N ILE A 62 8.74 13.33 12.02
CA ILE A 62 9.52 13.59 13.23
C ILE A 62 9.68 15.08 13.45
N GLN A 63 9.59 15.50 14.69
CA GLN A 63 9.85 16.87 15.15
C GLN A 63 11.00 16.83 16.13
N GLY A 64 11.89 17.83 16.09
CA GLY A 64 12.95 18.05 17.07
C GLY A 64 14.16 17.12 16.98
N LEU A 65 14.24 16.28 15.93
CA LEU A 65 15.39 15.40 15.67
C LEU A 65 15.58 15.25 14.16
N ASP A 66 16.83 15.30 13.71
CA ASP A 66 17.19 15.02 12.30
C ASP A 66 17.63 13.55 12.19
N ALA A 67 16.66 12.66 12.02
CA ALA A 67 16.89 11.23 11.88
C ALA A 67 15.83 10.59 10.99
N VAL A 68 16.22 9.63 10.15
CA VAL A 68 15.30 8.88 9.28
C VAL A 68 14.80 7.58 9.94
N GLY A 69 15.44 7.13 11.00
CA GLY A 69 15.07 5.90 11.70
C GLY A 69 16.17 5.41 12.65
N THR A 70 15.93 4.27 13.27
CA THR A 70 16.89 3.56 14.14
C THR A 70 16.84 2.05 13.87
N ALA A 71 17.80 1.31 14.42
CA ALA A 71 17.67 -0.13 14.54
C ALA A 71 16.53 -0.48 15.53
N ARG A 72 15.84 -1.57 15.30
CA ARG A 72 14.73 -2.04 16.15
C ARG A 72 15.17 -2.38 17.57
N ASP A 73 16.35 -2.95 17.72
CA ASP A 73 16.87 -3.44 19.00
C ASP A 73 17.04 -2.34 20.05
N VAL A 74 17.31 -1.10 19.63
CA VAL A 74 17.42 0.06 20.49
C VAL A 74 16.10 0.87 20.57
N SER A 75 15.08 0.50 19.80
CA SER A 75 13.85 1.26 19.61
C SER A 75 12.89 1.17 20.80
N PHE A 76 12.49 2.30 21.35
CA PHE A 76 11.37 2.40 22.31
C PHE A 76 10.03 2.08 21.63
N CYS A 77 9.84 2.49 20.38
CA CYS A 77 8.64 2.20 19.61
C CYS A 77 8.49 0.70 19.32
N GLY A 78 9.61 -0.04 19.22
CA GLY A 78 9.60 -1.50 19.15
C GLY A 78 8.95 -2.17 20.36
N HIS A 79 9.07 -1.57 21.57
CA HIS A 79 8.35 -2.01 22.77
C HIS A 79 6.90 -1.53 22.78
N THR A 80 6.63 -0.33 22.24
CA THR A 80 5.27 0.24 22.15
C THR A 80 4.34 -0.61 21.32
N ILE A 81 4.79 -1.12 20.17
CA ILE A 81 3.94 -1.94 19.27
C ILE A 81 3.50 -3.27 19.90
N LEU A 82 4.10 -3.67 21.00
CA LEU A 82 3.72 -4.88 21.77
C LEU A 82 2.67 -4.59 22.84
N GLN A 83 2.26 -3.33 23.03
CA GLN A 83 1.33 -2.93 24.08
C GLN A 83 -0.11 -2.80 23.55
N GLN A 84 -1.06 -2.94 24.44
CA GLN A 84 -2.47 -2.67 24.14
C GLN A 84 -2.82 -1.18 24.20
N GLY A 85 -2.08 -0.39 24.97
CA GLY A 85 -2.28 1.03 25.21
C GLY A 85 -0.99 1.82 25.24
N VAL A 86 -1.06 3.06 25.74
CA VAL A 86 0.10 3.95 25.81
C VAL A 86 1.19 3.37 26.72
N PHE A 87 2.35 3.13 26.14
CA PHE A 87 3.57 2.73 26.83
C PHE A 87 4.31 3.98 27.35
N VAL A 88 4.66 3.98 28.64
CA VAL A 88 5.28 5.14 29.29
C VAL A 88 6.57 4.73 29.99
N VAL A 89 7.61 5.50 29.80
CA VAL A 89 8.89 5.44 30.51
C VAL A 89 9.14 6.82 31.11
N THR A 90 8.90 6.99 32.40
CA THR A 90 9.00 8.27 33.11
C THR A 90 10.43 8.72 33.34
N ASP A 91 11.35 7.78 33.54
CA ASP A 91 12.80 8.02 33.65
C ASP A 91 13.56 6.85 32.98
N ALA A 92 14.00 7.06 31.75
CA ALA A 92 14.69 6.04 30.97
C ALA A 92 16.07 5.66 31.58
N ARG A 93 16.73 6.60 32.26
CA ARG A 93 18.05 6.37 32.90
C ARG A 93 17.96 5.44 34.09
N ARG A 94 16.78 5.31 34.72
CA ARG A 94 16.49 4.43 35.86
C ARG A 94 15.70 3.20 35.44
N HIS A 95 15.16 3.17 34.25
CA HIS A 95 14.29 2.08 33.80
C HIS A 95 15.11 0.80 33.52
N PRO A 96 14.75 -0.38 34.04
CA PRO A 96 15.53 -1.61 33.93
C PRO A 96 15.81 -2.04 32.48
N TRP A 97 14.91 -1.71 31.53
CA TRP A 97 15.05 -2.07 30.14
C TRP A 97 15.90 -1.09 29.32
N PHE A 98 15.97 0.20 29.76
CA PHE A 98 16.50 1.28 28.91
C PHE A 98 17.75 1.97 29.46
N ARG A 99 18.11 1.82 30.74
CA ARG A 99 19.23 2.53 31.36
C ARG A 99 20.56 2.39 30.61
N ASP A 100 20.77 1.23 29.94
CA ASP A 100 21.97 0.90 29.17
C ASP A 100 21.70 1.01 27.65
N ASN A 101 20.62 1.69 27.23
CA ASN A 101 20.28 1.86 25.82
C ASN A 101 21.13 2.99 25.21
N PRO A 102 21.71 2.82 24.02
CA PRO A 102 22.51 3.86 23.36
C PRO A 102 21.78 5.19 23.19
N LEU A 103 20.44 5.20 22.99
CA LEU A 103 19.63 6.41 22.86
C LEU A 103 19.40 7.12 24.22
N VAL A 104 19.74 6.47 25.34
CA VAL A 104 19.67 7.02 26.70
C VAL A 104 21.05 7.46 27.18
N THR A 105 22.09 6.68 26.91
CA THR A 105 23.47 6.96 27.33
C THR A 105 24.24 7.85 26.37
N GLY A 106 23.76 7.98 25.15
CA GLY A 106 24.26 8.83 24.07
C GLY A 106 23.12 9.67 23.46
N ASP A 107 23.39 10.33 22.33
CA ASP A 107 22.43 11.17 21.63
C ASP A 107 21.19 10.36 21.21
N PRO A 108 19.96 10.88 21.43
CA PRO A 108 19.56 12.20 21.94
C PRO A 108 19.41 12.27 23.48
N ASN A 109 19.95 11.36 24.24
CA ASN A 109 19.90 11.33 25.72
C ASN A 109 18.46 11.23 26.28
N ILE A 110 17.67 10.28 25.78
CA ILE A 110 16.26 10.10 26.17
C ILE A 110 16.13 9.94 27.68
N GLY A 111 15.38 10.86 28.31
CA GLY A 111 14.98 10.81 29.72
C GLY A 111 13.56 10.30 29.89
N PHE A 112 12.64 10.72 29.03
CA PHE A 112 11.23 10.36 29.05
C PHE A 112 10.76 9.86 27.68
N TYR A 113 9.83 8.89 27.70
CA TYR A 113 9.16 8.40 26.51
C TYR A 113 7.69 8.10 26.80
N ALA A 114 6.79 8.51 25.92
CA ALA A 114 5.41 8.07 25.90
C ALA A 114 5.02 7.73 24.45
N GLY A 115 4.58 6.50 24.19
CA GLY A 115 4.19 6.04 22.85
C GLY A 115 2.85 5.35 22.85
N ALA A 116 1.99 5.69 21.89
CA ALA A 116 0.73 5.03 21.60
C ALA A 116 0.90 4.13 20.37
N PRO A 117 0.53 2.82 20.45
CA PRO A 117 0.56 1.96 19.28
C PRO A 117 -0.45 2.44 18.24
N VAL A 118 -0.04 2.52 16.98
CA VAL A 118 -0.85 2.96 15.84
C VAL A 118 -1.29 1.74 15.03
N ARG A 119 -2.59 1.66 14.76
CA ARG A 119 -3.23 0.55 14.05
C ARG A 119 -3.63 0.93 12.64
N ALA A 120 -3.46 0.02 11.73
CA ALA A 120 -4.07 0.09 10.40
C ALA A 120 -5.58 -0.25 10.47
N PRO A 121 -6.37 0.02 9.41
CA PRO A 121 -7.81 -0.29 9.39
C PRO A 121 -8.15 -1.76 9.69
N ASN A 122 -7.25 -2.68 9.37
CA ASN A 122 -7.38 -4.11 9.69
C ASN A 122 -6.97 -4.47 11.13
N GLN A 123 -6.86 -3.46 12.01
CA GLN A 123 -6.51 -3.54 13.44
C GLN A 123 -5.08 -4.03 13.75
N ARG A 124 -4.23 -4.23 12.75
CA ARG A 124 -2.81 -4.56 12.97
C ARG A 124 -2.03 -3.33 13.37
N VAL A 125 -1.18 -3.49 14.39
CA VAL A 125 -0.31 -2.41 14.86
C VAL A 125 0.85 -2.24 13.87
N VAL A 126 0.91 -1.11 13.17
CA VAL A 126 1.95 -0.84 12.16
C VAL A 126 3.13 -0.03 12.70
N GLY A 127 2.90 0.74 13.77
CA GLY A 127 3.91 1.64 14.32
C GLY A 127 3.52 2.28 15.63
N SER A 128 4.10 3.42 15.92
CA SER A 128 3.90 4.17 17.16
C SER A 128 3.89 5.67 16.91
N LEU A 129 2.93 6.37 17.53
CA LEU A 129 2.98 7.83 17.72
C LEU A 129 3.56 8.12 19.09
N CYS A 130 4.66 8.85 19.18
CA CYS A 130 5.37 9.05 20.44
C CYS A 130 5.80 10.49 20.70
N ALA A 131 5.95 10.79 21.99
CA ALA A 131 6.53 11.98 22.57
C ALA A 131 7.76 11.61 23.39
N ILE A 132 8.85 12.37 23.25
CA ILE A 132 10.14 12.09 23.86
C ILE A 132 10.69 13.37 24.45
N ASP A 133 11.30 13.26 25.64
CA ASP A 133 12.04 14.34 26.28
C ASP A 133 13.42 13.84 26.76
N THR A 134 14.38 14.73 26.82
CA THR A 134 15.71 14.47 27.39
C THR A 134 15.71 14.47 28.93
N HIS A 135 14.64 14.97 29.55
CA HIS A 135 14.44 15.01 30.99
C HIS A 135 13.37 14.02 31.43
N PRO A 136 13.49 13.42 32.61
CA PRO A 136 12.42 12.64 33.22
C PRO A 136 11.13 13.43 33.37
N ARG A 137 9.97 12.81 33.10
CA ARG A 137 8.66 13.45 33.22
C ARG A 137 7.58 12.45 33.64
N GLU A 138 6.51 13.00 34.20
CA GLU A 138 5.26 12.25 34.41
C GLU A 138 4.29 12.52 33.28
N LEU A 139 3.65 11.46 32.77
CA LEU A 139 2.57 11.59 31.81
C LEU A 139 1.25 11.80 32.53
N THR A 140 0.74 13.03 32.53
CA THR A 140 -0.54 13.35 33.16
C THR A 140 -1.70 12.65 32.44
N PRO A 141 -2.85 12.42 33.12
CA PRO A 141 -4.04 11.87 32.48
C PRO A 141 -4.50 12.67 31.25
N THR A 142 -4.37 14.01 31.30
CA THR A 142 -4.68 14.92 30.17
C THR A 142 -3.75 14.69 29.00
N HIS A 143 -2.44 14.61 29.23
CA HIS A 143 -1.45 14.32 28.17
C HIS A 143 -1.64 12.93 27.59
N ARG A 144 -1.96 11.93 28.42
CA ARG A 144 -2.27 10.56 27.96
C ARG A 144 -3.48 10.56 27.02
N ARG A 145 -4.54 11.28 27.40
CA ARG A 145 -5.75 11.42 26.58
C ARG A 145 -5.44 12.10 25.25
N ALA A 146 -4.74 13.23 25.29
CA ALA A 146 -4.34 13.96 24.09
C ALA A 146 -3.49 13.11 23.12
N LEU A 147 -2.54 12.33 23.63
CA LEU A 147 -1.73 11.42 22.81
C LEU A 147 -2.61 10.32 22.18
N THR A 148 -3.61 9.84 22.92
CA THR A 148 -4.57 8.85 22.38
C THR A 148 -5.44 9.45 21.31
N ASP A 149 -6.01 10.65 21.53
CA ASP A 149 -6.87 11.33 20.57
C ASP A 149 -6.09 11.65 19.27
N LEU A 150 -4.85 12.11 19.39
CA LEU A 150 -3.97 12.37 18.23
C LEU A 150 -3.56 11.08 17.49
N ARG A 151 -3.41 9.96 18.20
CA ARG A 151 -3.22 8.64 17.59
C ARG A 151 -4.47 8.23 16.79
N ASP A 152 -5.67 8.45 17.32
CA ASP A 152 -6.92 8.12 16.65
C ASP A 152 -7.08 8.93 15.36
N ILE A 153 -6.76 10.23 15.37
CA ILE A 153 -6.69 11.06 14.16
C ILE A 153 -5.70 10.49 13.14
N LEU A 154 -4.54 10.02 13.60
CA LEU A 154 -3.55 9.40 12.72
C LEU A 154 -4.06 8.09 12.11
N GLU A 155 -4.78 7.27 12.88
CA GLU A 155 -5.41 6.04 12.40
C GLU A 155 -6.52 6.33 11.38
N GLU A 156 -7.30 7.41 11.55
CA GLU A 156 -8.27 7.89 10.55
C GLU A 156 -7.58 8.29 9.23
N GLU A 157 -6.44 9.00 9.31
CA GLU A 157 -5.64 9.32 8.12
C GLU A 157 -5.10 8.07 7.42
N LEU A 158 -4.68 7.05 8.17
CA LEU A 158 -4.29 5.75 7.60
C LEU A 158 -5.47 5.04 6.94
N ALA A 159 -6.68 5.15 7.49
CA ALA A 159 -7.88 4.59 6.90
C ALA A 159 -8.27 5.29 5.58
N LEU A 160 -8.15 6.62 5.51
CA LEU A 160 -8.34 7.39 4.29
C LEU A 160 -7.29 6.99 3.23
N ARG A 161 -6.02 6.82 3.63
CA ARG A 161 -4.95 6.33 2.74
C ARG A 161 -5.27 4.92 2.24
N ALA A 162 -5.72 4.02 3.10
CA ALA A 162 -6.10 2.67 2.69
C ALA A 162 -7.17 2.68 1.59
N GLY A 163 -8.18 3.53 1.73
CA GLY A 163 -9.21 3.74 0.70
C GLY A 163 -8.68 4.41 -0.57
N ALA A 164 -7.65 5.26 -0.46
CA ALA A 164 -6.99 5.86 -1.63
C ALA A 164 -6.10 4.86 -2.38
N VAL A 165 -5.51 3.89 -1.68
CA VAL A 165 -4.60 2.88 -2.26
C VAL A 165 -5.35 1.68 -2.83
N ARG A 166 -6.41 1.22 -2.16
CA ARG A 166 -7.16 0.00 -2.52
C ARG A 166 -8.62 0.29 -2.83
N ALA A 167 -9.10 -0.25 -3.94
CA ALA A 167 -10.52 -0.20 -4.33
C ALA A 167 -11.36 -1.06 -3.36
N PRO A 168 -12.41 -0.50 -2.72
CA PRO A 168 -13.17 -1.20 -1.67
C PRO A 168 -13.83 -2.50 -2.15
N THR A 169 -14.31 -2.52 -3.40
CA THR A 169 -15.03 -3.68 -3.97
C THR A 169 -14.10 -4.86 -4.22
N THR A 170 -12.90 -4.63 -4.76
CA THR A 170 -12.02 -5.70 -5.27
C THR A 170 -10.75 -5.89 -4.45
N GLY A 171 -10.38 -4.91 -3.61
CA GLY A 171 -9.11 -4.88 -2.89
C GLY A 171 -7.86 -4.73 -3.78
N LEU A 172 -8.03 -4.50 -5.10
CA LEU A 172 -6.93 -4.16 -6.00
C LEU A 172 -6.49 -2.70 -5.78
N TYR A 173 -5.33 -2.32 -6.32
CA TYR A 173 -4.92 -0.92 -6.28
C TYR A 173 -5.96 -0.01 -6.96
N THR A 174 -6.11 1.21 -6.46
CA THR A 174 -6.87 2.25 -7.15
C THR A 174 -6.09 2.72 -8.37
N ARG A 175 -6.79 3.34 -9.31
CA ARG A 175 -6.17 3.94 -10.51
C ARG A 175 -5.09 4.95 -10.14
N SER A 176 -5.37 5.84 -9.19
CA SER A 176 -4.42 6.89 -8.78
C SER A 176 -3.11 6.30 -8.27
N PHE A 177 -3.21 5.36 -7.32
CA PHE A 177 -2.02 4.69 -6.78
C PHE A 177 -1.26 3.91 -7.85
N PHE A 178 -1.97 3.19 -8.72
CA PHE A 178 -1.37 2.45 -9.83
C PHE A 178 -0.59 3.37 -10.77
N GLU A 179 -1.17 4.52 -11.18
CA GLU A 179 -0.53 5.45 -12.10
C GLU A 179 0.76 6.04 -11.49
N ASP A 180 0.77 6.34 -10.19
CA ASP A 180 1.94 6.87 -9.50
C ASP A 180 3.07 5.83 -9.38
N VAL A 181 2.74 4.60 -9.01
CA VAL A 181 3.74 3.51 -8.91
C VAL A 181 4.22 3.08 -10.30
N ALA A 182 3.29 2.93 -11.26
CA ALA A 182 3.62 2.52 -12.62
C ALA A 182 4.53 3.52 -13.34
N ARG A 183 4.37 4.83 -13.09
CA ARG A 183 5.26 5.87 -13.66
C ARG A 183 6.70 5.70 -13.16
N ARG A 184 6.90 5.54 -11.84
CA ARG A 184 8.22 5.32 -11.24
C ARG A 184 8.86 4.01 -11.73
N GLU A 185 8.07 2.94 -11.80
CA GLU A 185 8.54 1.65 -12.27
C GLU A 185 8.93 1.68 -13.76
N LEU A 186 8.14 2.37 -14.59
CA LEU A 186 8.45 2.54 -16.01
C LEU A 186 9.78 3.29 -16.21
N GLU A 187 10.02 4.37 -15.46
CA GLU A 187 11.29 5.10 -15.50
C GLU A 187 12.47 4.21 -15.07
N ARG A 188 12.29 3.39 -14.05
CA ARG A 188 13.29 2.42 -13.57
C ARG A 188 13.61 1.37 -14.63
N LEU A 189 12.59 0.79 -15.26
CA LEU A 189 12.75 -0.24 -16.31
C LEU A 189 13.43 0.34 -17.56
N GLN A 190 13.00 1.52 -18.00
CA GLN A 190 13.63 2.22 -19.13
C GLN A 190 15.10 2.57 -18.86
N GLY A 191 15.44 2.97 -17.61
CA GLY A 191 16.83 3.22 -17.20
C GLY A 191 17.69 1.95 -17.23
N ARG A 192 17.10 0.78 -17.05
CA ARG A 192 17.75 -0.53 -17.13
C ARG A 192 17.67 -1.20 -18.50
N LYS A 193 17.03 -0.57 -19.47
CA LYS A 193 16.75 -1.12 -20.80
C LYS A 193 15.98 -2.46 -20.73
N LEU A 194 14.97 -2.51 -19.90
CA LEU A 194 14.06 -3.65 -19.78
C LEU A 194 12.74 -3.34 -20.48
N SER A 195 12.11 -4.36 -21.01
CA SER A 195 10.79 -4.27 -21.63
C SER A 195 9.69 -4.08 -20.57
N VAL A 196 8.53 -3.61 -21.00
CA VAL A 196 7.36 -3.48 -20.14
C VAL A 196 6.08 -3.64 -20.95
N ALA A 197 5.10 -4.34 -20.39
CA ALA A 197 3.76 -4.41 -20.96
C ALA A 197 2.73 -3.80 -20.02
N LEU A 198 1.75 -3.11 -20.61
CA LEU A 198 0.55 -2.63 -19.93
C LEU A 198 -0.67 -3.30 -20.57
N LEU A 199 -1.44 -4.03 -19.76
CA LEU A 199 -2.71 -4.62 -20.17
C LEU A 199 -3.85 -3.79 -19.59
N LEU A 200 -4.87 -3.56 -20.41
CA LEU A 200 -6.19 -3.11 -19.98
C LEU A 200 -7.19 -4.26 -20.19
N VAL A 201 -7.88 -4.62 -19.14
CA VAL A 201 -8.82 -5.73 -19.09
C VAL A 201 -10.19 -5.17 -18.78
N ARG A 202 -11.16 -5.37 -19.68
CA ARG A 202 -12.54 -4.93 -19.52
C ARG A 202 -13.46 -6.11 -19.33
N VAL A 203 -14.34 -6.05 -18.35
CA VAL A 203 -15.46 -6.98 -18.26
C VAL A 203 -16.48 -6.63 -19.35
N ASP A 204 -16.75 -7.57 -20.25
CA ASP A 204 -17.63 -7.35 -21.37
C ASP A 204 -19.08 -7.16 -20.90
N ASP A 205 -19.78 -6.16 -21.47
CA ASP A 205 -21.17 -5.83 -21.19
C ASP A 205 -21.54 -5.77 -19.69
N PHE A 206 -20.63 -5.19 -18.87
CA PHE A 206 -20.82 -5.11 -17.43
C PHE A 206 -22.08 -4.32 -17.03
N ASP A 207 -22.38 -3.23 -17.74
CA ASP A 207 -23.56 -2.42 -17.45
C ASP A 207 -24.85 -3.20 -17.69
N GLY A 208 -24.95 -3.93 -18.83
CA GLY A 208 -26.08 -4.83 -19.10
C GLY A 208 -26.20 -5.97 -18.07
N PHE A 209 -25.08 -6.48 -17.56
CA PHE A 209 -25.10 -7.44 -16.46
C PHE A 209 -25.67 -6.83 -15.17
N VAL A 210 -25.24 -5.63 -14.79
CA VAL A 210 -25.73 -4.94 -13.58
C VAL A 210 -27.20 -4.59 -13.71
N ASP A 211 -27.65 -4.16 -14.87
CA ASP A 211 -29.07 -3.87 -15.15
C ASP A 211 -29.98 -5.09 -14.96
N LEU A 212 -29.49 -6.28 -15.34
CA LEU A 212 -30.23 -7.53 -15.23
C LEU A 212 -30.13 -8.21 -13.86
N GLN A 213 -28.96 -8.18 -13.22
CA GLN A 213 -28.65 -8.95 -12.01
C GLN A 213 -28.50 -8.08 -10.74
N GLY A 214 -28.42 -6.76 -10.91
CA GLY A 214 -28.25 -5.79 -9.84
C GLY A 214 -26.81 -5.58 -9.40
N HIS A 215 -26.57 -4.48 -8.68
CA HIS A 215 -25.25 -4.02 -8.24
C HIS A 215 -24.48 -5.04 -7.39
N ARG A 216 -25.16 -5.80 -6.52
CA ARG A 216 -24.51 -6.82 -5.68
C ARG A 216 -23.89 -7.95 -6.51
N ALA A 217 -24.56 -8.35 -7.58
CA ALA A 217 -24.05 -9.34 -8.51
C ALA A 217 -22.87 -8.77 -9.33
N GLY A 218 -22.95 -7.49 -9.75
CA GLY A 218 -21.86 -6.77 -10.37
C GLY A 218 -20.60 -6.73 -9.50
N ASP A 219 -20.74 -6.37 -8.23
CA ASP A 219 -19.62 -6.39 -7.26
C ASP A 219 -19.04 -7.78 -7.07
N ALA A 220 -19.85 -8.83 -7.07
CA ALA A 220 -19.39 -10.21 -6.97
C ALA A 220 -18.60 -10.62 -8.22
N LEU A 221 -19.05 -10.23 -9.43
CA LEU A 221 -18.35 -10.46 -10.68
C LEU A 221 -16.99 -9.75 -10.70
N LEU A 222 -16.94 -8.47 -10.31
CA LEU A 222 -15.69 -7.72 -10.24
C LEU A 222 -14.69 -8.35 -9.25
N ARG A 223 -15.15 -8.86 -8.11
CA ARG A 223 -14.31 -9.59 -7.15
C ARG A 223 -13.76 -10.89 -7.75
N ALA A 224 -14.59 -11.65 -8.42
CA ALA A 224 -14.17 -12.89 -9.07
C ALA A 224 -13.12 -12.67 -10.18
N VAL A 225 -13.30 -11.62 -10.99
CA VAL A 225 -12.30 -11.20 -11.99
C VAL A 225 -11.01 -10.73 -11.32
N ALA A 226 -11.11 -9.98 -10.24
CA ALA A 226 -9.93 -9.53 -9.46
C ALA A 226 -9.14 -10.72 -8.88
N ASP A 227 -9.82 -11.77 -8.44
CA ASP A 227 -9.17 -13.00 -7.95
C ASP A 227 -8.49 -13.79 -9.10
N CYS A 228 -9.08 -13.81 -10.29
CA CYS A 228 -8.42 -14.32 -11.48
C CYS A 228 -7.15 -13.54 -11.84
N LEU A 229 -7.22 -12.20 -11.75
CA LEU A 229 -6.05 -11.33 -11.97
C LEU A 229 -4.94 -11.64 -10.95
N ARG A 230 -5.24 -11.66 -9.65
CA ARG A 230 -4.26 -11.99 -8.62
C ARG A 230 -3.62 -13.35 -8.80
N SER A 231 -4.42 -14.36 -9.18
CA SER A 231 -3.91 -15.74 -9.38
C SER A 231 -3.11 -15.91 -10.67
N THR A 232 -3.29 -15.00 -11.65
CA THR A 232 -2.56 -15.02 -12.91
C THR A 232 -1.25 -14.25 -12.82
N PHE A 233 -1.25 -13.12 -12.10
CA PHE A 233 -0.13 -12.20 -12.03
C PHE A 233 0.45 -12.18 -10.60
N GLN A 234 1.42 -13.07 -10.33
CA GLN A 234 2.02 -13.25 -9.00
C GLN A 234 3.52 -12.92 -8.96
N ALA A 235 4.13 -12.58 -10.10
CA ALA A 235 5.56 -12.29 -10.12
C ALA A 235 5.89 -10.93 -9.47
N PRO A 236 7.06 -10.82 -8.82
CA PRO A 236 7.50 -9.57 -8.21
C PRO A 236 7.50 -8.40 -9.20
N GLY A 237 7.02 -7.25 -8.76
CA GLY A 237 6.98 -6.02 -9.56
C GLY A 237 5.76 -5.91 -10.49
N GLN A 238 4.92 -6.93 -10.59
CA GLN A 238 3.63 -6.84 -11.30
C GLN A 238 2.64 -6.01 -10.48
N LEU A 239 1.93 -5.07 -11.13
CA LEU A 239 0.94 -4.21 -10.50
C LEU A 239 -0.42 -4.48 -11.11
N ILE A 240 -1.46 -4.60 -10.27
CA ILE A 240 -2.84 -4.86 -10.70
C ILE A 240 -3.75 -3.83 -10.04
N ALA A 241 -4.61 -3.19 -10.83
CA ALA A 241 -5.49 -2.14 -10.33
C ALA A 241 -6.91 -2.21 -10.91
N ASN A 242 -7.87 -1.71 -10.16
CA ASN A 242 -9.12 -1.18 -10.71
C ASN A 242 -8.79 0.14 -11.42
N TYR A 243 -9.01 0.18 -12.73
CA TYR A 243 -8.62 1.35 -13.53
C TYR A 243 -9.81 2.29 -13.82
N ARG A 244 -10.97 1.71 -14.09
CA ARG A 244 -12.28 2.37 -14.17
C ARG A 244 -13.35 1.40 -13.64
N ALA A 245 -14.61 1.75 -13.72
CA ALA A 245 -15.72 0.97 -13.14
C ALA A 245 -15.58 -0.55 -13.35
N SER A 246 -15.46 -1.02 -14.58
CA SER A 246 -15.30 -2.45 -14.96
C SER A 246 -13.99 -2.75 -15.68
N ASP A 247 -13.08 -1.77 -15.77
CA ASP A 247 -11.76 -1.92 -16.37
C ASP A 247 -10.69 -2.14 -15.32
N PHE A 248 -9.78 -3.07 -15.58
CA PHE A 248 -8.59 -3.30 -14.76
C PHE A 248 -7.33 -2.97 -15.56
N ALA A 249 -6.27 -2.58 -14.88
CA ALA A 249 -4.96 -2.39 -15.46
C ALA A 249 -3.95 -3.35 -14.84
N VAL A 250 -3.05 -3.88 -15.66
CA VAL A 250 -1.93 -4.73 -15.22
C VAL A 250 -0.65 -4.22 -15.85
N LEU A 251 0.35 -3.89 -15.02
CA LEU A 251 1.71 -3.58 -15.48
C LEU A 251 2.58 -4.82 -15.28
N LEU A 252 3.27 -5.23 -16.33
CA LEU A 252 4.17 -6.38 -16.34
C LEU A 252 5.58 -5.91 -16.66
N PRO A 253 6.52 -5.93 -15.69
CA PRO A 253 7.91 -5.62 -15.93
C PRO A 253 8.62 -6.76 -16.64
N ASP A 254 9.57 -6.42 -17.51
CA ASP A 254 10.49 -7.31 -18.20
C ASP A 254 9.82 -8.47 -18.94
N VAL A 255 8.79 -8.16 -19.74
CA VAL A 255 8.07 -9.12 -20.58
C VAL A 255 8.05 -8.67 -22.04
N ASP A 256 8.12 -9.62 -22.95
CA ASP A 256 7.99 -9.42 -24.37
C ASP A 256 6.53 -9.58 -24.85
N ARG A 257 6.28 -9.30 -26.13
CA ARG A 257 4.95 -9.43 -26.75
C ARG A 257 4.41 -10.86 -26.67
N ARG A 258 5.27 -11.89 -26.81
CA ARG A 258 4.86 -13.29 -26.75
C ARG A 258 4.36 -13.64 -25.36
N THR A 259 5.15 -13.36 -24.33
CA THR A 259 4.79 -13.60 -22.93
C THR A 259 3.54 -12.82 -22.54
N THR A 260 3.42 -11.57 -22.99
CA THR A 260 2.21 -10.75 -22.79
C THR A 260 0.97 -11.42 -23.39
N THR A 261 1.09 -11.98 -24.60
CA THR A 261 0.00 -12.70 -25.27
C THR A 261 -0.42 -13.95 -24.51
N GLU A 262 0.55 -14.71 -24.01
CA GLU A 262 0.31 -15.92 -23.21
C GLU A 262 -0.43 -15.56 -21.90
N HIS A 263 0.02 -14.52 -21.19
CA HIS A 263 -0.65 -14.01 -19.98
C HIS A 263 -2.10 -13.55 -20.26
N ALA A 264 -2.31 -12.79 -21.33
CA ALA A 264 -3.65 -12.32 -21.69
C ALA A 264 -4.60 -13.49 -22.00
N ARG A 265 -4.14 -14.50 -22.73
CA ARG A 265 -4.92 -15.71 -23.03
C ARG A 265 -5.25 -16.51 -21.77
N THR A 266 -4.26 -16.72 -20.90
CA THR A 266 -4.45 -17.43 -19.62
C THR A 266 -5.48 -16.73 -18.76
N LEU A 267 -5.41 -15.39 -18.64
CA LEU A 267 -6.40 -14.63 -17.89
C LEU A 267 -7.80 -14.79 -18.49
N ARG A 268 -7.95 -14.62 -19.80
CA ARG A 268 -9.23 -14.79 -20.49
C ARG A 268 -9.85 -16.17 -20.23
N GLU A 269 -9.05 -17.23 -20.36
CA GLU A 269 -9.49 -18.60 -20.11
C GLU A 269 -9.94 -18.79 -18.65
N ARG A 270 -9.19 -18.25 -17.69
CA ARG A 270 -9.57 -18.33 -16.28
C ARG A 270 -10.88 -17.60 -15.99
N VAL A 271 -11.11 -16.45 -16.61
CA VAL A 271 -12.38 -15.72 -16.44
C VAL A 271 -13.53 -16.46 -17.10
N SER A 272 -13.33 -17.06 -18.28
CA SER A 272 -14.39 -17.79 -19.00
C SER A 272 -14.92 -19.04 -18.26
N VAL A 273 -14.13 -19.61 -17.34
CA VAL A 273 -14.56 -20.74 -16.51
C VAL A 273 -15.18 -20.32 -15.17
N LEU A 274 -15.26 -18.99 -14.90
CA LEU A 274 -16.01 -18.54 -13.74
C LEU A 274 -17.47 -18.98 -13.85
N ALA A 275 -17.99 -19.66 -12.83
CA ALA A 275 -19.35 -20.19 -12.80
C ALA A 275 -20.43 -19.08 -12.68
N GLN A 276 -20.17 -17.88 -13.18
CA GLN A 276 -21.11 -16.78 -13.18
C GLN A 276 -21.77 -16.68 -14.55
N ALA A 277 -23.06 -17.02 -14.57
CA ALA A 277 -23.89 -16.80 -15.73
C ALA A 277 -23.94 -15.29 -16.05
N HIS A 278 -23.61 -14.94 -17.28
CA HIS A 278 -23.68 -13.58 -17.79
C HIS A 278 -24.68 -13.52 -18.94
N PRO A 279 -25.97 -13.33 -18.64
CA PRO A 279 -27.04 -13.53 -19.63
C PRO A 279 -27.01 -12.53 -20.79
N SER A 280 -26.30 -11.43 -20.67
CA SER A 280 -26.14 -10.41 -21.73
C SER A 280 -24.99 -10.70 -22.70
N THR A 281 -24.11 -11.69 -22.43
CA THR A 281 -23.08 -12.11 -23.37
C THR A 281 -23.56 -13.20 -24.29
N ALA A 282 -23.03 -13.27 -25.53
CA ALA A 282 -23.40 -14.29 -26.52
C ALA A 282 -23.13 -15.72 -26.03
N SER A 283 -22.18 -15.92 -25.15
CA SER A 283 -21.83 -17.23 -24.53
C SER A 283 -22.65 -17.56 -23.29
N GLY A 284 -23.41 -16.61 -22.76
CA GLY A 284 -24.08 -16.73 -21.46
C GLY A 284 -23.12 -16.82 -20.25
N GLN A 285 -21.83 -16.54 -20.43
CA GLN A 285 -20.79 -16.61 -19.41
C GLN A 285 -20.00 -15.30 -19.31
N ALA A 286 -19.40 -15.04 -18.15
CA ALA A 286 -18.53 -13.89 -17.96
C ALA A 286 -17.35 -13.94 -18.94
N ALA A 287 -17.07 -12.82 -19.58
CA ALA A 287 -15.97 -12.66 -20.51
C ALA A 287 -15.22 -11.35 -20.26
N VAL A 288 -13.95 -11.32 -20.63
CA VAL A 288 -13.14 -10.11 -20.60
C VAL A 288 -12.45 -9.89 -21.93
N SER A 289 -12.50 -8.66 -22.42
CA SER A 289 -11.69 -8.19 -23.54
C SER A 289 -10.40 -7.59 -23.04
N ILE A 290 -9.27 -7.88 -23.70
CA ILE A 290 -7.94 -7.47 -23.25
C ILE A 290 -7.21 -6.75 -24.38
N GLY A 291 -6.83 -5.49 -24.11
CA GLY A 291 -5.94 -4.70 -24.95
C GLY A 291 -4.60 -4.52 -24.25
N ALA A 292 -3.49 -4.74 -24.96
CA ALA A 292 -2.17 -4.56 -24.38
C ALA A 292 -1.26 -3.71 -25.27
N ALA A 293 -0.40 -2.93 -24.59
CA ALA A 293 0.72 -2.20 -25.18
C ALA A 293 2.03 -2.79 -24.68
N VAL A 294 2.97 -3.07 -25.57
CA VAL A 294 4.30 -3.56 -25.23
C VAL A 294 5.34 -2.54 -25.67
N ALA A 295 6.14 -2.07 -24.73
CA ALA A 295 7.32 -1.25 -25.01
C ALA A 295 8.58 -2.12 -24.88
N ASP A 296 9.31 -2.23 -25.97
CA ASP A 296 10.56 -2.98 -26.03
C ASP A 296 11.68 -2.33 -25.20
N ALA A 297 12.69 -3.11 -24.86
CA ALA A 297 13.86 -2.68 -24.09
C ALA A 297 14.63 -1.51 -24.73
N GLU A 298 14.66 -1.42 -26.06
CA GLU A 298 15.26 -0.32 -26.83
C GLU A 298 14.24 0.25 -27.85
N PRO A 299 13.19 0.93 -27.38
CA PRO A 299 12.18 1.46 -28.28
C PRO A 299 12.72 2.61 -29.11
N LYS A 300 12.35 2.68 -30.40
CA LYS A 300 12.65 3.83 -31.28
C LYS A 300 12.12 5.14 -30.71
N ARG A 301 11.08 5.10 -29.89
CA ARG A 301 10.47 6.21 -29.17
C ARG A 301 10.10 5.74 -27.75
N LYS A 302 10.63 6.42 -26.73
CA LYS A 302 10.22 6.19 -25.35
C LYS A 302 8.76 6.62 -25.14
N LEU A 303 7.92 5.69 -24.74
CA LEU A 303 6.55 5.99 -24.33
C LEU A 303 6.52 6.19 -22.82
N GLY A 304 5.93 7.30 -22.36
CA GLY A 304 5.55 7.45 -20.97
C GLY A 304 4.30 6.63 -20.65
N LEU A 305 3.90 6.58 -19.37
CA LEU A 305 2.73 5.81 -18.93
C LEU A 305 1.46 6.17 -19.71
N SER A 306 1.20 7.46 -19.93
CA SER A 306 0.03 7.91 -20.70
C SER A 306 0.04 7.38 -22.14
N GLY A 307 1.21 7.31 -22.78
CA GLY A 307 1.36 6.73 -24.12
C GLY A 307 1.05 5.24 -24.13
N LEU A 308 1.56 4.47 -23.17
CA LEU A 308 1.25 3.04 -23.03
C LEU A 308 -0.25 2.81 -22.80
N VAL A 309 -0.87 3.62 -21.94
CA VAL A 309 -2.32 3.56 -21.69
C VAL A 309 -3.12 3.83 -22.95
N THR A 310 -2.73 4.84 -23.75
CA THR A 310 -3.40 5.16 -25.01
C THR A 310 -3.32 3.98 -25.98
N VAL A 311 -2.13 3.41 -26.20
CA VAL A 311 -1.94 2.25 -27.08
C VAL A 311 -2.71 1.02 -26.60
N ALA A 312 -2.74 0.78 -25.28
CA ALA A 312 -3.50 -0.32 -24.71
C ALA A 312 -5.02 -0.14 -24.90
N TYR A 313 -5.54 1.11 -24.83
CA TYR A 313 -6.94 1.40 -25.15
C TYR A 313 -7.25 1.24 -26.65
N GLU A 314 -6.34 1.62 -27.54
CA GLU A 314 -6.46 1.35 -28.98
C GLU A 314 -6.50 -0.17 -29.25
N ALA A 315 -5.60 -0.92 -28.63
CA ALA A 315 -5.63 -2.38 -28.68
C ALA A 315 -6.96 -2.94 -28.16
N LEU A 316 -7.46 -2.42 -27.01
CA LEU A 316 -8.73 -2.86 -26.44
C LEU A 316 -9.92 -2.50 -27.37
N ALA A 317 -9.88 -1.37 -28.06
CA ALA A 317 -10.91 -1.01 -29.05
C ALA A 317 -10.94 -2.00 -30.21
N ASN A 318 -9.78 -2.47 -30.70
CA ASN A 318 -9.68 -3.45 -31.77
C ASN A 318 -10.30 -4.82 -31.40
N THR A 319 -10.50 -5.11 -30.10
CA THR A 319 -11.15 -6.37 -29.69
C THR A 319 -12.64 -6.42 -30.01
N ARG A 320 -13.28 -5.26 -30.23
CA ARG A 320 -14.73 -5.21 -30.59
C ARG A 320 -15.03 -5.97 -31.88
N ASP A 321 -14.12 -5.92 -32.85
CA ASP A 321 -14.25 -6.63 -34.11
C ASP A 321 -14.05 -8.16 -33.97
N LEU A 322 -13.46 -8.59 -32.84
CA LEU A 322 -13.22 -10.01 -32.53
C LEU A 322 -14.37 -10.63 -31.71
N GLY A 323 -15.37 -9.83 -31.31
CA GLY A 323 -16.47 -10.27 -30.45
C GLY A 323 -16.09 -10.29 -28.96
N SER A 324 -17.00 -10.77 -28.10
CA SER A 324 -16.76 -10.89 -26.65
C SER A 324 -15.56 -11.79 -26.34
N GLY A 325 -14.71 -11.38 -25.42
CA GLY A 325 -13.49 -12.12 -25.05
C GLY A 325 -12.32 -11.94 -26.01
N GLY A 326 -12.27 -10.82 -26.76
CA GLY A 326 -11.17 -10.51 -27.67
C GLY A 326 -9.86 -10.20 -26.97
N VAL A 327 -8.72 -10.53 -27.61
CA VAL A 327 -7.36 -10.15 -27.16
C VAL A 327 -6.63 -9.47 -28.31
N SER A 328 -6.13 -8.26 -28.10
CA SER A 328 -5.33 -7.49 -29.05
C SER A 328 -4.10 -6.88 -28.37
N ILE A 329 -2.95 -6.95 -29.06
CA ILE A 329 -1.67 -6.44 -28.53
C ILE A 329 -1.00 -5.58 -29.59
N LEU A 330 -0.67 -4.35 -29.22
CA LEU A 330 0.04 -3.37 -30.06
C LEU A 330 1.47 -3.10 -29.56
#